data_30991457c368e0da77a1b3d4e6f98acc
#
_entry.id   30991457c368e0da77a1b3d4e6f98acc
#
_cell.length_a   1.000
_cell.length_b   1.000
_cell.length_c   1.000
_cell.angle_alpha   90.00
_cell.angle_beta   90.00
_cell.angle_gamma   90.00
#
_symmetry.space_group_name_H-M   'P 1'
#
loop_
_entity.id
_entity.type
_entity.pdbx_description
1 polymer ?
#
loop_
_entity_poly.entity_id
_entity_poly.type
_entity_poly.pdbx_seq_one_letter_code
_entity_poly.pdbx_strand_id
1 'polypeptide(L)'
;ARQLLKSDYEKYDLLIGMDHANLRNMQRICGGDPAGKMHLLMDFTNRPGEVADPWYTGDFDTTWRDVEEGCQGLLQKIIHKQA
;
A
#
# COMPACT_ATOMS: atom_id res chain seq x y z
N ALA A 1 -14.09 6.96 3.47
CA ALA A 1 -12.73 6.98 2.89
C ALA A 1 -12.54 8.22 2.03
N ARG A 2 -11.37 8.81 2.12
CA ARG A 2 -11.05 10.03 1.39
C ARG A 2 -10.50 9.68 0.00
N GLN A 3 -10.94 10.41 -1.01
CA GLN A 3 -10.44 10.21 -2.36
C GLN A 3 -9.03 10.80 -2.50
N LEU A 4 -8.14 10.06 -3.17
CA LEU A 4 -6.79 10.53 -3.46
C LEU A 4 -6.84 11.69 -4.46
N LEU A 5 -6.05 12.73 -4.20
CA LEU A 5 -5.90 13.88 -5.08
C LEU A 5 -4.46 13.98 -5.56
N LYS A 6 -4.25 14.61 -6.73
CA LYS A 6 -2.91 14.80 -7.28
C LYS A 6 -2.01 15.57 -6.29
N SER A 7 -2.56 16.52 -5.55
CA SER A 7 -1.81 17.30 -4.56
C SER A 7 -1.32 16.45 -3.39
N ASP A 8 -1.94 15.30 -3.14
CA ASP A 8 -1.51 14.40 -2.07
C ASP A 8 -0.12 13.81 -2.33
N TYR A 9 0.28 13.71 -3.59
CA TYR A 9 1.59 13.18 -3.94
C TYR A 9 2.73 13.98 -3.28
N GLU A 10 2.61 15.29 -3.29
CA GLU A 10 3.62 16.15 -2.65
C GLU A 10 3.52 16.16 -1.13
N LYS A 11 2.33 15.88 -0.62
CA LYS A 11 2.02 16.01 0.81
C LYS A 11 2.50 14.82 1.63
N TYR A 12 2.49 13.63 1.07
CA TYR A 12 2.82 12.40 1.80
C TYR A 12 4.12 11.80 1.29
N ASP A 13 4.86 11.15 2.19
CA ASP A 13 6.12 10.49 1.85
C ASP A 13 5.89 9.12 1.20
N LEU A 14 4.80 8.46 1.56
CA LEU A 14 4.44 7.14 1.04
C LEU A 14 2.96 7.10 0.69
N LEU A 15 2.66 6.45 -0.43
CA LEU A 15 1.29 6.17 -0.86
C LEU A 15 1.19 4.66 -1.04
N ILE A 16 0.26 4.03 -0.30
CA ILE A 16 0.19 2.58 -0.20
C ILE A 16 -1.10 2.07 -0.83
N GLY A 17 -0.96 1.11 -1.76
CA GLY A 17 -2.09 0.40 -2.35
C GLY A 17 -2.16 -1.03 -1.85
N MET A 18 -3.34 -1.62 -1.91
CA MET A 18 -3.56 -3.00 -1.48
C MET A 18 -3.31 -3.99 -2.61
N ASP A 19 -3.53 -3.56 -3.86
CA ASP A 19 -3.35 -4.40 -5.03
C ASP A 19 -2.84 -3.56 -6.20
N HIS A 20 -2.52 -4.25 -7.31
CA HIS A 20 -1.98 -3.58 -8.49
C HIS A 20 -2.99 -2.63 -9.14
N ALA A 21 -4.29 -2.90 -9.04
CA ALA A 21 -5.32 -2.01 -9.57
C ALA A 21 -5.33 -0.68 -8.79
N ASN A 22 -5.20 -0.74 -7.46
CA ASN A 22 -5.03 0.46 -6.65
C ASN A 22 -3.79 1.24 -7.06
N LEU A 23 -2.68 0.54 -7.25
CA LEU A 23 -1.41 1.17 -7.61
C LEU A 23 -1.50 1.89 -8.96
N ARG A 24 -2.09 1.24 -9.97
CA ARG A 24 -2.29 1.85 -11.28
C ARG A 24 -3.19 3.08 -11.20
N ASN A 25 -4.25 3.00 -10.40
CA ASN A 25 -5.17 4.11 -10.22
C ASN A 25 -4.50 5.31 -9.53
N MET A 26 -3.66 5.04 -8.52
CA MET A 26 -2.88 6.08 -7.86
C MET A 26 -1.93 6.78 -8.85
N GLN A 27 -1.25 6.00 -9.69
CA GLN A 27 -0.36 6.55 -10.71
C GLN A 27 -1.12 7.40 -11.73
N ARG A 28 -2.31 6.96 -12.12
CA ARG A 28 -3.15 7.73 -13.06
C ARG A 28 -3.57 9.06 -12.45
N ILE A 29 -4.00 9.06 -11.20
CA ILE A 29 -4.45 10.27 -10.51
C ILE A 29 -3.31 11.27 -10.33
N CYS A 30 -2.12 10.77 -9.94
CA CYS A 30 -0.98 11.61 -9.59
C CYS A 30 -0.08 11.94 -10.79
N GLY A 31 -0.34 11.34 -11.95
CA GLY A 31 0.47 11.58 -13.15
C GLY A 31 1.77 10.80 -13.14
N GLY A 32 1.82 9.66 -12.46
CA GLY A 32 3.00 8.82 -12.36
C GLY A 32 3.55 8.76 -10.94
N ASP A 33 4.77 8.24 -10.79
CA ASP A 33 5.43 8.10 -9.49
C ASP A 33 6.92 8.44 -9.61
N PRO A 34 7.26 9.71 -9.94
CA PRO A 34 8.67 10.07 -10.17
C PRO A 34 9.55 9.97 -8.94
N ALA A 35 8.98 10.11 -7.74
CA ALA A 35 9.75 10.04 -6.50
C ALA A 35 9.77 8.64 -5.86
N GLY A 36 9.13 7.65 -6.47
CA GLY A 36 9.10 6.29 -5.94
C GLY A 36 8.36 6.16 -4.63
N LYS A 37 7.26 6.88 -4.48
CA LYS A 37 6.48 6.90 -3.22
C LYS A 37 5.39 5.83 -3.16
N MET A 38 5.01 5.25 -4.30
CA MET A 38 3.88 4.34 -4.39
C MET A 38 4.32 2.89 -4.24
N HIS A 39 3.72 2.19 -3.29
CA HIS A 39 4.06 0.81 -2.98
C HIS A 39 2.81 0.00 -2.68
N LEU A 40 2.92 -1.31 -2.82
CA LEU A 40 1.92 -2.23 -2.29
C LEU A 40 2.20 -2.47 -0.82
N LEU A 41 1.15 -2.60 -0.02
CA LEU A 41 1.30 -2.85 1.41
C LEU A 41 2.13 -4.11 1.67
N MET A 42 1.90 -5.18 0.90
CA MET A 42 2.61 -6.44 1.08
C MET A 42 4.08 -6.39 0.65
N ASP A 43 4.52 -5.32 -0.02
CA ASP A 43 5.93 -5.14 -0.34
C ASP A 43 6.79 -4.98 0.92
N PHE A 44 6.18 -4.66 2.05
CA PHE A 44 6.87 -4.51 3.33
C PHE A 44 6.89 -5.80 4.14
N THR A 45 6.53 -6.92 3.52
CA THR A 45 6.53 -8.24 4.16
C THR A 45 7.47 -9.19 3.43
N ASN A 46 7.61 -10.41 3.97
CA ASN A 46 8.35 -11.48 3.30
C ASN A 46 7.56 -12.12 2.16
N ARG A 47 6.31 -11.69 1.96
CA ARG A 47 5.41 -12.22 0.95
C ARG A 47 4.89 -11.09 0.07
N PRO A 48 5.75 -10.46 -0.78
CA PRO A 48 5.31 -9.35 -1.61
C PRO A 48 4.20 -9.76 -2.57
N GLY A 49 3.34 -8.81 -2.90
CA GLY A 49 2.20 -9.06 -3.77
C GLY A 49 0.99 -8.26 -3.30
N GLU A 50 -0.19 -8.82 -3.52
CA GLU A 50 -1.45 -8.16 -3.20
C GLU A 50 -2.04 -8.69 -1.90
N VAL A 51 -2.78 -7.82 -1.20
CA VAL A 51 -3.63 -8.25 -0.08
C VAL A 51 -4.75 -9.13 -0.64
N ALA A 52 -5.03 -10.24 0.04
CA ALA A 52 -6.10 -11.14 -0.37
C ALA A 52 -7.44 -10.41 -0.41
N ASP A 53 -8.20 -10.60 -1.51
CA ASP A 53 -9.50 -9.98 -1.69
C ASP A 53 -10.58 -10.90 -1.14
N PRO A 54 -11.28 -10.52 -0.05
CA PRO A 54 -12.27 -11.38 0.57
C PRO A 54 -13.49 -11.66 -0.32
N TRP A 55 -13.75 -10.83 -1.32
CA TRP A 55 -14.83 -11.09 -2.27
C TRP A 55 -14.56 -12.31 -3.14
N TYR A 56 -13.27 -12.61 -3.40
CA TYR A 56 -12.89 -13.80 -4.17
C TYR A 56 -12.68 -15.02 -3.29
N THR A 57 -12.02 -14.82 -2.15
CA THR A 57 -11.65 -15.95 -1.26
C THR A 57 -12.76 -16.31 -0.29
N GLY A 58 -13.64 -15.37 0.04
CA GLY A 58 -14.62 -15.52 1.12
C GLY A 58 -13.99 -15.56 2.50
N ASP A 59 -12.70 -15.26 2.61
CA ASP A 59 -11.93 -15.42 3.85
C ASP A 59 -11.42 -14.06 4.33
N PHE A 60 -12.22 -13.43 5.19
CA PHE A 60 -11.87 -12.14 5.77
C PHE A 60 -10.71 -12.25 6.75
N ASP A 61 -10.51 -13.41 7.38
CA ASP A 61 -9.41 -13.61 8.32
C ASP A 61 -8.06 -13.55 7.61
N THR A 62 -7.96 -14.14 6.42
CA THR A 62 -6.73 -14.08 5.62
C THR A 62 -6.43 -12.64 5.21
N THR A 63 -7.45 -11.90 4.77
CA THR A 63 -7.29 -10.49 4.41
C THR A 63 -6.82 -9.67 5.60
N TRP A 64 -7.42 -9.90 6.77
CA TRP A 64 -7.04 -9.20 8.00
C TRP A 64 -5.58 -9.47 8.38
N ARG A 65 -5.16 -10.74 8.31
CA ARG A 65 -3.77 -11.09 8.61
C ARG A 65 -2.78 -10.44 7.63
N ASP A 66 -3.14 -10.38 6.34
CA ASP A 66 -2.30 -9.73 5.34
C ASP A 66 -2.14 -8.24 5.67
N VAL A 67 -3.24 -7.56 5.98
CA VAL A 67 -3.20 -6.13 6.32
C VAL A 67 -2.37 -5.91 7.58
N GLU A 68 -2.56 -6.73 8.61
CA GLU A 68 -1.82 -6.61 9.85
C GLU A 68 -0.32 -6.83 9.62
N GLU A 69 0.05 -7.88 8.88
CA GLU A 69 1.44 -8.17 8.58
C GLU A 69 2.07 -7.05 7.76
N GLY A 70 1.34 -6.54 6.77
CA GLY A 70 1.81 -5.43 5.95
C GLY A 70 2.04 -4.16 6.77
N CYS A 71 1.12 -3.84 7.66
CA CYS A 71 1.25 -2.68 8.53
C CYS A 71 2.42 -2.81 9.50
N GLN A 72 2.65 -4.00 10.05
CA GLN A 72 3.79 -4.25 10.92
C GLN A 72 5.11 -4.09 10.15
N GLY A 73 5.18 -4.63 8.93
CA GLY A 73 6.36 -4.49 8.09
C GLY A 73 6.64 -3.04 7.72
N LEU A 74 5.59 -2.30 7.38
CA LEU A 74 5.70 -0.87 7.07
C LEU A 74 6.19 -0.09 8.28
N LEU A 75 5.64 -0.36 9.46
CA LEU A 75 6.06 0.31 10.69
C LEU A 75 7.53 0.06 10.98
N GLN A 76 8.00 -1.18 10.85
CA GLN A 76 9.39 -1.52 11.05
C GLN A 76 10.31 -0.75 10.10
N LYS A 77 9.92 -0.62 8.85
CA LYS A 77 10.69 0.13 7.87
C LYS A 77 10.77 1.61 8.21
N ILE A 78 9.68 2.20 8.67
CA ILE A 78 9.65 3.61 9.08
C ILE A 78 10.56 3.83 10.30
N ILE A 79 10.48 2.95 11.29
CA ILE A 79 11.30 3.04 12.51
C ILE A 79 12.78 2.94 12.16
N HIS A 80 13.17 1.96 11.33
CA HIS A 80 14.55 1.78 10.94
C HIS A 80 15.09 2.95 10.10
N LYS A 81 14.23 3.53 9.26
CA LYS A 81 14.62 4.68 8.45
C LYS A 81 14.92 5.91 9.30
N GLN A 82 14.21 6.06 10.41
CA GLN A 82 14.38 7.19 11.32
C GLN A 82 15.54 7.02 12.30
N ALA A 83 15.96 5.80 12.47
CA ALA A 83 17.12 5.49 13.28
C ALA A 83 18.40 5.69 12.49
#